data_c31a1fb10295aa4ba1ecf5b298b78208
#
_entry.id   c31a1fb10295aa4ba1ecf5b298b78208
#
_cell.length_a   1.000
_cell.length_b   1.000
_cell.length_c   1.000
_cell.angle_alpha   90.00
_cell.angle_beta   90.00
_cell.angle_gamma   90.00
#
_symmetry.space_group_name_H-M   'P 1'
#
loop_
_entity.id
_entity.type
_entity.pdbx_description
1 polymer ?
#
loop_
_entity_poly.entity_id
_entity_poly.type
_entity_poly.pdbx_seq_one_letter_code
_entity_poly.pdbx_strand_id
1 'polypeptide(L)'
;MKLWGGRFTKETNQLVHNFNASLSFDQKFYEEDIEGSIAHVTMLAEQGILTNEDKEAIIGGLQSIRDDIRDGKLVFTEEHEDIHSFVEAHLIERIGDAGKRLHTGRSRNDQVALDMKLYTRKEIKEMEHLLFGLLQSLLKIMKENIDTIMPGFTHLQKAQPITLAHHKGAYFEMFYRDRSRLQDIHKRMNYCPLGSGALAGTTYPLNRERTAELLGFTGPTLNSMDSVSDRDYLIEFSAAMSIIMMHLSRFCEEIIIWNTNEYQFIDIDDSYSTGSSIMQQKKNPDIAELVRGKTGRVYGSLISLLTTMKGLSLAYNKDMQEDKEFVFDAIDTTKGCIVLFNGMLDTITFRKDRMRASAEGGFTNATDAADYLVNHGVPFRDAHGIVGQLVLYCIDKNISLGQMSLEEYKAISPVFEEDIYDAISMETCVAKRNTIGAPGPQAMKEVIAKYEAYLAEE
;
A
#
# COMPACT_ATOMS: atom_id res chain seq x y z
N MET A 1 9.26 38.16 9.25
CA MET A 1 10.66 38.67 9.22
C MET A 1 11.42 37.85 8.17
N LYS A 2 12.11 38.47 7.21
CA LYS A 2 12.91 37.74 6.22
C LYS A 2 14.24 37.30 6.83
N LEU A 3 14.50 36.00 6.90
CA LEU A 3 15.70 35.43 7.51
C LEU A 3 16.97 35.57 6.63
N TRP A 4 16.84 36.00 5.36
CA TRP A 4 17.91 36.05 4.34
C TRP A 4 18.10 37.43 3.66
N GLY A 5 17.66 38.54 4.30
CA GLY A 5 17.58 39.87 3.66
C GLY A 5 18.89 40.67 3.51
N GLY A 6 20.03 40.23 4.12
CA GLY A 6 21.21 41.09 4.31
C GLY A 6 21.94 41.61 3.03
N ARG A 7 21.79 40.93 1.88
CA ARG A 7 22.44 41.31 0.61
C ARG A 7 21.49 42.06 -0.34
N PHE A 8 20.20 41.94 -0.14
CA PHE A 8 19.20 42.43 -1.10
C PHE A 8 18.81 43.89 -0.79
N THR A 9 18.81 44.74 -1.82
CA THR A 9 18.49 46.17 -1.74
C THR A 9 17.06 46.49 -2.15
N LYS A 10 16.32 45.51 -2.65
CA LYS A 10 14.91 45.69 -3.10
C LYS A 10 14.03 44.68 -2.35
N GLU A 11 12.78 45.08 -2.15
CA GLU A 11 11.74 44.16 -1.65
C GLU A 11 11.42 43.06 -2.68
N THR A 12 11.11 41.85 -2.18
CA THR A 12 10.66 40.75 -3.04
C THR A 12 9.28 41.06 -3.59
N ASN A 13 9.06 40.86 -4.88
CA ASN A 13 7.75 40.95 -5.48
C ASN A 13 6.77 39.97 -4.83
N GLN A 14 5.56 40.40 -4.53
CA GLN A 14 4.56 39.53 -3.84
C GLN A 14 4.22 38.27 -4.63
N LEU A 15 4.17 38.33 -5.97
CA LEU A 15 3.93 37.14 -6.79
C LEU A 15 5.08 36.13 -6.67
N VAL A 16 6.32 36.59 -6.56
CA VAL A 16 7.50 35.74 -6.35
C VAL A 16 7.46 35.11 -4.95
N HIS A 17 7.04 35.90 -3.95
CA HIS A 17 6.86 35.36 -2.58
C HIS A 17 5.84 34.22 -2.57
N ASN A 18 4.65 34.48 -3.12
CA ASN A 18 3.56 33.48 -3.15
C ASN A 18 3.93 32.22 -3.97
N PHE A 19 4.66 32.41 -5.08
CA PHE A 19 5.11 31.29 -5.92
C PHE A 19 6.16 30.41 -5.22
N ASN A 20 6.99 30.98 -4.35
CA ASN A 20 8.02 30.27 -3.62
C ASN A 20 7.52 29.67 -2.30
N ALA A 21 6.39 30.15 -1.77
CA ALA A 21 5.88 29.71 -0.49
C ALA A 21 5.44 28.24 -0.51
N SER A 22 5.79 27.51 0.54
CA SER A 22 5.48 26.09 0.70
C SER A 22 4.65 25.78 1.95
N LEU A 23 4.38 26.76 2.81
CA LEU A 23 3.69 26.58 4.08
C LEU A 23 2.32 25.86 3.92
N SER A 24 1.60 26.08 2.81
CA SER A 24 0.30 25.46 2.55
C SER A 24 0.34 23.92 2.56
N PHE A 25 1.46 23.33 2.20
CA PHE A 25 1.68 21.89 2.24
C PHE A 25 2.71 21.44 3.29
N ASP A 26 3.74 22.25 3.61
CA ASP A 26 4.74 21.96 4.64
C ASP A 26 4.10 21.82 6.04
N GLN A 27 2.99 22.47 6.31
CA GLN A 27 2.27 22.35 7.57
C GLN A 27 1.92 20.92 7.94
N LYS A 28 1.92 19.97 7.00
CA LYS A 28 1.67 18.55 7.28
C LYS A 28 2.73 17.91 8.18
N PHE A 29 3.96 18.38 8.14
CA PHE A 29 5.05 17.84 8.95
C PHE A 29 5.56 18.79 10.04
N TYR A 30 4.70 19.67 10.57
CA TYR A 30 5.09 20.60 11.66
C TYR A 30 5.57 19.86 12.91
N GLU A 31 5.05 18.67 13.19
CA GLU A 31 5.49 17.84 14.33
C GLU A 31 6.93 17.37 14.12
N GLU A 32 7.24 16.94 12.92
CA GLU A 32 8.56 16.43 12.53
C GLU A 32 9.62 17.56 12.55
N ASP A 33 9.28 18.77 12.08
CA ASP A 33 10.16 19.94 12.18
C ASP A 33 10.48 20.30 13.63
N ILE A 34 9.48 20.27 14.50
CA ILE A 34 9.65 20.52 15.94
C ILE A 34 10.46 19.42 16.60
N GLU A 35 10.20 18.14 16.30
CA GLU A 35 10.96 16.99 16.80
C GLU A 35 12.43 17.07 16.40
N GLY A 36 12.69 17.34 15.12
CA GLY A 36 14.03 17.55 14.60
C GLY A 36 14.76 18.71 15.27
N SER A 37 14.06 19.82 15.51
CA SER A 37 14.59 21.00 16.20
C SER A 37 14.92 20.73 17.67
N ILE A 38 14.09 19.95 18.39
CA ILE A 38 14.33 19.52 19.78
C ILE A 38 15.59 18.64 19.85
N ALA A 39 15.74 17.69 18.95
CA ALA A 39 16.93 16.84 18.91
C ALA A 39 18.19 17.63 18.58
N HIS A 40 18.11 18.59 17.64
CA HIS A 40 19.21 19.46 17.27
C HIS A 40 19.69 20.29 18.43
N VAL A 41 18.81 21.01 19.13
CA VAL A 41 19.18 21.88 20.25
C VAL A 41 19.69 21.07 21.45
N THR A 42 19.19 19.86 21.66
CA THR A 42 19.68 18.94 22.68
C THR A 42 21.15 18.58 22.40
N MET A 43 21.48 18.20 21.19
CA MET A 43 22.83 17.89 20.76
C MET A 43 23.73 19.11 20.86
N LEU A 44 23.30 20.31 20.44
CA LEU A 44 24.08 21.53 20.53
C LEU A 44 24.50 21.85 21.97
N ALA A 45 23.59 21.66 22.93
CA ALA A 45 23.87 21.88 24.34
C ALA A 45 24.84 20.82 24.91
N GLU A 46 24.65 19.54 24.53
CA GLU A 46 25.57 18.45 24.92
C GLU A 46 26.99 18.67 24.38
N GLN A 47 27.15 19.32 23.22
CA GLN A 47 28.41 19.70 22.64
C GLN A 47 28.97 21.05 23.18
N GLY A 48 28.29 21.68 24.11
CA GLY A 48 28.71 22.98 24.69
C GLY A 48 28.60 24.17 23.73
N ILE A 49 27.87 24.02 22.63
CA ILE A 49 27.61 25.09 21.65
C ILE A 49 26.52 26.04 22.17
N LEU A 50 25.54 25.50 22.87
CA LEU A 50 24.50 26.24 23.59
C LEU A 50 24.59 26.00 25.08
N THR A 51 24.08 26.94 25.88
CA THR A 51 23.92 26.75 27.33
C THR A 51 22.72 25.82 27.61
N ASN A 52 22.67 25.24 28.80
CA ASN A 52 21.49 24.47 29.24
C ASN A 52 20.25 25.34 29.37
N GLU A 53 20.40 26.60 29.78
CA GLU A 53 19.33 27.59 29.89
C GLU A 53 18.69 27.86 28.52
N ASP A 54 19.53 28.06 27.49
CA ASP A 54 19.03 28.24 26.11
C ASP A 54 18.30 26.99 25.62
N LYS A 55 18.86 25.80 25.87
CA LYS A 55 18.24 24.50 25.51
C LYS A 55 16.85 24.37 26.13
N GLU A 56 16.73 24.53 27.44
CA GLU A 56 15.43 24.39 28.12
C GLU A 56 14.40 25.42 27.64
N ALA A 57 14.81 26.67 27.43
CA ALA A 57 13.94 27.73 26.89
C ALA A 57 13.45 27.39 25.48
N ILE A 58 14.36 26.92 24.58
CA ILE A 58 14.00 26.55 23.20
C ILE A 58 13.08 25.34 23.19
N ILE A 59 13.38 24.27 23.94
CA ILE A 59 12.53 23.06 23.99
C ILE A 59 11.14 23.42 24.53
N GLY A 60 11.06 24.18 25.62
CA GLY A 60 9.76 24.62 26.18
C GLY A 60 8.95 25.47 25.19
N GLY A 61 9.62 26.38 24.47
CA GLY A 61 9.00 27.19 23.42
C GLY A 61 8.47 26.36 22.26
N LEU A 62 9.26 25.39 21.75
CA LEU A 62 8.89 24.49 20.67
C LEU A 62 7.69 23.58 21.07
N GLN A 63 7.72 23.02 22.27
CA GLN A 63 6.61 22.20 22.80
C GLN A 63 5.32 23.01 22.91
N SER A 64 5.41 24.26 23.43
CA SER A 64 4.27 25.17 23.50
C SER A 64 3.71 25.52 22.12
N ILE A 65 4.55 25.73 21.11
CA ILE A 65 4.12 25.95 19.71
C ILE A 65 3.38 24.75 19.19
N ARG A 66 3.94 23.54 19.34
CA ARG A 66 3.31 22.28 18.93
C ARG A 66 1.92 22.08 19.54
N ASP A 67 1.82 22.33 20.86
CA ASP A 67 0.57 22.19 21.58
C ASP A 67 -0.48 23.19 21.11
N ASP A 68 -0.09 24.46 20.90
CA ASP A 68 -1.00 25.50 20.38
C ASP A 68 -1.45 25.24 18.94
N ILE A 69 -0.61 24.69 18.08
CA ILE A 69 -1.03 24.24 16.73
C ILE A 69 -2.04 23.10 16.85
N ARG A 70 -1.72 22.07 17.62
CA ARG A 70 -2.60 20.91 17.83
C ARG A 70 -3.96 21.29 18.39
N ASP A 71 -3.97 22.25 19.34
CA ASP A 71 -5.18 22.74 19.98
C ASP A 71 -5.95 23.77 19.11
N GLY A 72 -5.45 24.14 17.94
CA GLY A 72 -6.04 25.12 17.03
C GLY A 72 -5.94 26.59 17.52
N LYS A 73 -5.11 26.86 18.53
CA LYS A 73 -4.85 28.21 19.05
C LYS A 73 -3.88 28.99 18.17
N LEU A 74 -2.94 28.31 17.55
CA LEU A 74 -2.00 28.87 16.59
C LEU A 74 -2.33 28.32 15.20
N VAL A 75 -2.69 29.21 14.27
CA VAL A 75 -3.15 28.87 12.92
C VAL A 75 -2.09 29.31 11.91
N PHE A 76 -1.85 28.47 10.90
CA PHE A 76 -0.94 28.78 9.80
C PHE A 76 -1.47 29.93 8.96
N THR A 77 -0.61 30.93 8.68
CA THR A 77 -0.94 32.12 7.88
C THR A 77 0.04 32.27 6.72
N GLU A 78 -0.42 32.85 5.61
CA GLU A 78 0.39 33.08 4.38
C GLU A 78 1.55 34.11 4.55
N GLU A 79 1.75 34.64 5.76
CA GLU A 79 2.83 35.61 6.05
C GLU A 79 4.21 34.94 6.08
N HIS A 80 4.27 33.62 6.24
CA HIS A 80 5.49 32.81 6.32
C HIS A 80 5.72 32.02 5.04
N GLU A 81 6.99 31.93 4.62
CA GLU A 81 7.36 31.20 3.39
C GLU A 81 7.21 29.68 3.54
N ASP A 82 7.63 29.14 4.68
CA ASP A 82 7.68 27.72 4.98
C ASP A 82 7.38 27.45 6.47
N ILE A 83 7.22 26.17 6.83
CA ILE A 83 6.96 25.76 8.21
C ILE A 83 8.12 26.14 9.14
N HIS A 84 9.34 26.09 8.66
CA HIS A 84 10.53 26.39 9.45
C HIS A 84 10.55 27.86 9.87
N SER A 85 10.25 28.79 8.95
CA SER A 85 10.13 30.23 9.24
C SER A 85 8.94 30.52 10.14
N PHE A 86 7.84 29.79 10.01
CA PHE A 86 6.70 29.89 10.90
C PHE A 86 7.08 29.52 12.33
N VAL A 87 7.67 28.34 12.55
CA VAL A 87 8.06 27.84 13.88
C VAL A 87 9.12 28.76 14.50
N GLU A 88 10.16 29.16 13.73
CA GLU A 88 11.24 30.01 14.22
C GLU A 88 10.73 31.40 14.60
N ALA A 89 9.85 32.02 13.83
CA ALA A 89 9.27 33.33 14.15
C ALA A 89 8.48 33.30 15.46
N HIS A 90 7.60 32.32 15.63
CA HIS A 90 6.83 32.18 16.87
C HIS A 90 7.69 31.78 18.07
N LEU A 91 8.76 31.03 17.86
CA LEU A 91 9.72 30.74 18.89
C LEU A 91 10.43 32.03 19.38
N ILE A 92 10.93 32.84 18.44
CA ILE A 92 11.59 34.13 18.78
C ILE A 92 10.62 35.07 19.49
N GLU A 93 9.36 35.14 19.07
CA GLU A 93 8.33 35.93 19.73
C GLU A 93 8.12 35.52 21.18
N ARG A 94 8.15 34.20 21.50
CA ARG A 94 7.90 33.66 22.85
C ARG A 94 9.11 33.78 23.78
N ILE A 95 10.31 33.51 23.28
CA ILE A 95 11.52 33.37 24.11
C ILE A 95 12.65 34.34 23.78
N GLY A 96 12.45 35.27 22.81
CA GLY A 96 13.42 36.30 22.48
C GLY A 96 14.72 35.77 21.88
N ASP A 97 15.88 36.29 22.35
CA ASP A 97 17.19 35.99 21.76
C ASP A 97 17.60 34.51 21.83
N ALA A 98 17.12 33.76 22.80
CA ALA A 98 17.38 32.33 22.85
C ALA A 98 16.84 31.62 21.60
N GLY A 99 15.65 32.02 21.11
CA GLY A 99 15.04 31.45 19.90
C GLY A 99 15.88 31.64 18.64
N LYS A 100 16.63 32.74 18.54
CA LYS A 100 17.52 33.01 17.39
C LYS A 100 18.71 32.03 17.30
N ARG A 101 19.01 31.30 18.36
CA ARG A 101 20.13 30.32 18.43
C ARG A 101 19.74 28.94 17.94
N LEU A 102 18.45 28.64 17.75
CA LEU A 102 17.98 27.37 17.26
C LEU A 102 18.63 26.94 15.94
N HIS A 103 18.87 27.90 15.03
CA HIS A 103 19.42 27.62 13.70
C HIS A 103 20.94 27.46 13.63
N THR A 104 21.65 27.49 14.78
CA THR A 104 23.10 27.36 14.85
C THR A 104 23.58 26.02 14.24
N GLY A 105 24.50 26.08 13.27
CA GLY A 105 25.05 24.90 12.62
C GLY A 105 24.08 24.10 11.73
N ARG A 106 22.95 24.69 11.34
CA ARG A 106 21.91 24.07 10.51
C ARG A 106 21.64 24.89 9.24
N SER A 107 21.18 24.22 8.18
CA SER A 107 20.63 24.83 6.97
C SER A 107 19.18 24.41 6.77
N ARG A 108 18.42 25.18 5.98
CA ARG A 108 17.11 24.72 5.50
C ARG A 108 17.19 23.42 4.71
N ASN A 109 18.31 23.17 4.02
CA ASN A 109 18.50 21.99 3.19
C ASN A 109 18.52 20.69 4.01
N ASP A 110 19.32 20.62 5.09
CA ASP A 110 19.35 19.42 5.94
C ASP A 110 18.15 19.33 6.89
N GLN A 111 17.53 20.46 7.23
CA GLN A 111 16.30 20.52 8.02
C GLN A 111 15.12 19.91 7.23
N VAL A 112 14.83 20.38 6.02
CA VAL A 112 13.72 19.84 5.21
C VAL A 112 13.94 18.38 4.80
N ALA A 113 15.20 17.99 4.56
CA ALA A 113 15.55 16.60 4.28
C ALA A 113 15.26 15.70 5.49
N LEU A 114 15.52 16.18 6.71
CA LEU A 114 15.16 15.47 7.94
C LEU A 114 13.65 15.32 8.09
N ASP A 115 12.92 16.42 7.97
CA ASP A 115 11.47 16.43 8.20
C ASP A 115 10.76 15.49 7.23
N MET A 116 11.16 15.49 5.96
CA MET A 116 10.63 14.57 4.97
C MET A 116 10.96 13.10 5.28
N LYS A 117 12.15 12.80 5.85
CA LYS A 117 12.48 11.44 6.28
C LYS A 117 11.68 11.03 7.52
N LEU A 118 11.51 11.90 8.50
CA LEU A 118 10.70 11.61 9.68
C LEU A 118 9.22 11.38 9.29
N TYR A 119 8.65 12.27 8.48
CA TYR A 119 7.30 12.15 7.98
C TYR A 119 7.09 10.85 7.19
N THR A 120 7.96 10.59 6.21
CA THR A 120 7.86 9.37 5.39
C THR A 120 7.99 8.11 6.24
N ARG A 121 8.86 8.08 7.23
CA ARG A 121 9.02 6.96 8.18
C ARG A 121 7.74 6.69 8.95
N LYS A 122 7.05 7.73 9.42
CA LYS A 122 5.75 7.63 10.09
C LYS A 122 4.68 7.08 9.15
N GLU A 123 4.60 7.61 7.94
CA GLU A 123 3.60 7.20 6.94
C GLU A 123 3.81 5.75 6.44
N ILE A 124 5.06 5.30 6.31
CA ILE A 124 5.37 3.89 6.01
C ILE A 124 4.83 2.98 7.10
N LYS A 125 5.07 3.29 8.38
CA LYS A 125 4.56 2.48 9.51
C LYS A 125 3.05 2.43 9.56
N GLU A 126 2.40 3.56 9.30
CA GLU A 126 0.93 3.59 9.24
C GLU A 126 0.38 2.75 8.07
N MET A 127 1.02 2.84 6.91
CA MET A 127 0.62 2.03 5.74
C MET A 127 0.86 0.53 5.95
N GLU A 128 1.96 0.15 6.62
CA GLU A 128 2.20 -1.23 7.07
C GLU A 128 1.08 -1.74 8.00
N HIS A 129 0.65 -0.89 8.94
CA HIS A 129 -0.45 -1.22 9.84
C HIS A 129 -1.78 -1.41 9.10
N LEU A 130 -2.09 -0.55 8.12
CA LEU A 130 -3.29 -0.69 7.30
C LEU A 130 -3.27 -1.97 6.46
N LEU A 131 -2.13 -2.30 5.84
CA LEU A 131 -1.96 -3.56 5.11
C LEU A 131 -2.04 -4.77 6.03
N PHE A 132 -1.54 -4.67 7.25
CA PHE A 132 -1.69 -5.74 8.25
C PHE A 132 -3.17 -6.02 8.56
N GLY A 133 -3.98 -4.97 8.75
CA GLY A 133 -5.44 -5.12 8.93
C GLY A 133 -6.10 -5.80 7.72
N LEU A 134 -5.70 -5.44 6.49
CA LEU A 134 -6.21 -6.07 5.27
C LEU A 134 -5.82 -7.56 5.20
N LEU A 135 -4.60 -7.92 5.59
CA LEU A 135 -4.15 -9.32 5.66
C LEU A 135 -4.96 -10.12 6.70
N GLN A 136 -5.30 -9.51 7.84
CA GLN A 136 -6.17 -10.14 8.84
C GLN A 136 -7.57 -10.42 8.29
N SER A 137 -8.17 -9.47 7.58
CA SER A 137 -9.48 -9.65 6.93
C SER A 137 -9.45 -10.75 5.88
N LEU A 138 -8.41 -10.80 5.04
CA LEU A 138 -8.22 -11.87 4.06
C LEU A 138 -8.07 -13.24 4.73
N LEU A 139 -7.26 -13.34 5.78
CA LEU A 139 -7.07 -14.60 6.51
C LEU A 139 -8.38 -15.09 7.16
N LYS A 140 -9.18 -14.19 7.72
CA LYS A 140 -10.50 -14.51 8.25
C LYS A 140 -11.40 -15.11 7.15
N ILE A 141 -11.48 -14.45 6.00
CA ILE A 141 -12.29 -14.94 4.87
C ILE A 141 -11.79 -16.33 4.41
N MET A 142 -10.49 -16.55 4.34
CA MET A 142 -9.92 -17.83 3.96
C MET A 142 -10.33 -18.93 4.93
N LYS A 143 -10.25 -18.69 6.23
CA LYS A 143 -10.65 -19.67 7.28
C LYS A 143 -12.12 -20.06 7.20
N GLU A 144 -12.99 -19.09 6.93
CA GLU A 144 -14.45 -19.28 6.84
C GLU A 144 -14.90 -19.95 5.52
N ASN A 145 -13.99 -20.02 4.52
CA ASN A 145 -14.33 -20.44 3.16
C ASN A 145 -13.37 -21.49 2.57
N ILE A 146 -12.77 -22.29 3.42
CA ILE A 146 -11.83 -23.34 3.00
C ILE A 146 -12.48 -24.39 2.10
N ASP A 147 -13.77 -24.62 2.29
CA ASP A 147 -14.58 -25.59 1.54
C ASP A 147 -15.53 -24.93 0.52
N THR A 148 -15.48 -23.61 0.38
CA THR A 148 -16.36 -22.88 -0.56
C THR A 148 -15.82 -23.03 -1.98
N ILE A 149 -16.40 -23.95 -2.75
CA ILE A 149 -15.99 -24.24 -4.13
C ILE A 149 -16.50 -23.17 -5.07
N MET A 150 -15.63 -22.74 -5.99
CA MET A 150 -15.92 -21.78 -7.05
C MET A 150 -15.10 -22.11 -8.32
N PRO A 151 -15.50 -21.61 -9.49
CA PRO A 151 -14.66 -21.75 -10.69
C PRO A 151 -13.45 -20.83 -10.57
N GLY A 152 -12.26 -21.33 -10.89
CA GLY A 152 -11.10 -20.55 -11.23
C GLY A 152 -11.20 -20.11 -12.69
N PHE A 153 -10.63 -18.94 -13.01
CA PHE A 153 -10.68 -18.33 -14.33
C PHE A 153 -9.29 -18.11 -14.91
N THR A 154 -9.15 -18.37 -16.20
CA THR A 154 -8.06 -17.88 -17.04
C THR A 154 -8.69 -17.26 -18.30
N HIS A 155 -8.18 -16.12 -18.77
CA HIS A 155 -8.76 -15.39 -19.90
C HIS A 155 -10.24 -15.03 -19.72
N LEU A 156 -10.69 -14.83 -18.46
CA LEU A 156 -12.11 -14.69 -18.08
C LEU A 156 -13.01 -15.87 -18.48
N GLN A 157 -12.40 -17.01 -18.83
CA GLN A 157 -13.12 -18.27 -19.06
C GLN A 157 -12.96 -19.18 -17.86
N LYS A 158 -14.01 -19.95 -17.55
CA LYS A 158 -13.96 -20.98 -16.50
C LYS A 158 -12.89 -22.01 -16.85
N ALA A 159 -12.02 -22.30 -15.89
CA ALA A 159 -10.90 -23.20 -16.08
C ALA A 159 -11.00 -24.46 -15.21
N GLN A 160 -10.69 -24.36 -13.94
CA GLN A 160 -10.68 -25.48 -13.01
C GLN A 160 -11.38 -25.09 -11.70
N PRO A 161 -11.94 -26.05 -10.93
CA PRO A 161 -12.52 -25.75 -9.64
C PRO A 161 -11.44 -25.40 -8.62
N ILE A 162 -11.69 -24.34 -7.86
CA ILE A 162 -10.86 -23.87 -6.75
C ILE A 162 -11.73 -23.64 -5.52
N THR A 163 -11.13 -23.19 -4.41
CA THR A 163 -11.88 -22.68 -3.26
C THR A 163 -11.77 -21.17 -3.15
N LEU A 164 -12.73 -20.53 -2.49
CA LEU A 164 -12.67 -19.10 -2.18
C LEU A 164 -11.46 -18.80 -1.30
N ALA A 165 -11.10 -19.69 -0.38
CA ALA A 165 -9.87 -19.57 0.41
C ALA A 165 -8.63 -19.50 -0.47
N HIS A 166 -8.51 -20.39 -1.45
CA HIS A 166 -7.38 -20.40 -2.40
C HIS A 166 -7.31 -19.08 -3.20
N HIS A 167 -8.44 -18.60 -3.68
CA HIS A 167 -8.52 -17.32 -4.39
C HIS A 167 -8.08 -16.14 -3.52
N LYS A 168 -8.56 -16.06 -2.27
CA LYS A 168 -8.18 -14.97 -1.34
C LYS A 168 -6.72 -15.08 -0.90
N GLY A 169 -6.18 -16.28 -0.81
CA GLY A 169 -4.76 -16.52 -0.58
C GLY A 169 -3.85 -15.86 -1.62
N ALA A 170 -4.28 -15.78 -2.89
CA ALA A 170 -3.50 -15.09 -3.91
C ALA A 170 -3.37 -13.57 -3.62
N TYR A 171 -4.43 -12.92 -3.13
CA TYR A 171 -4.38 -11.53 -2.69
C TYR A 171 -3.60 -11.35 -1.39
N PHE A 172 -3.70 -12.30 -0.45
CA PHE A 172 -2.85 -12.30 0.74
C PHE A 172 -1.38 -12.24 0.37
N GLU A 173 -0.92 -13.09 -0.56
CA GLU A 173 0.45 -13.10 -1.06
C GLU A 173 0.87 -11.77 -1.72
N MET A 174 -0.03 -11.10 -2.42
CA MET A 174 0.25 -9.79 -3.03
C MET A 174 0.51 -8.73 -1.95
N PHE A 175 -0.38 -8.58 -0.98
CA PHE A 175 -0.25 -7.57 0.08
C PHE A 175 0.84 -7.93 1.11
N TYR A 176 1.12 -9.21 1.33
CA TYR A 176 2.27 -9.66 2.10
C TYR A 176 3.59 -9.14 1.48
N ARG A 177 3.75 -9.30 0.17
CA ARG A 177 4.93 -8.76 -0.55
C ARG A 177 4.96 -7.23 -0.55
N ASP A 178 3.81 -6.56 -0.57
CA ASP A 178 3.74 -5.09 -0.49
C ASP A 178 4.23 -4.59 0.87
N ARG A 179 3.85 -5.25 1.94
CA ARG A 179 4.33 -4.94 3.28
C ARG A 179 5.84 -5.13 3.41
N SER A 180 6.38 -6.21 2.87
CA SER A 180 7.83 -6.44 2.82
C SER A 180 8.58 -5.33 2.06
N ARG A 181 8.00 -4.80 0.97
CA ARG A 181 8.58 -3.63 0.27
C ARG A 181 8.65 -2.40 1.17
N LEU A 182 7.62 -2.10 1.93
CA LEU A 182 7.61 -0.98 2.87
C LEU A 182 8.70 -1.13 3.94
N GLN A 183 8.88 -2.32 4.49
CA GLN A 183 9.94 -2.64 5.45
C GLN A 183 11.34 -2.44 4.86
N ASP A 184 11.54 -2.84 3.62
CA ASP A 184 12.81 -2.64 2.92
C ASP A 184 13.12 -1.17 2.66
N ILE A 185 12.11 -0.36 2.31
CA ILE A 185 12.25 1.09 2.15
C ILE A 185 12.62 1.72 3.50
N HIS A 186 11.88 1.39 4.56
CA HIS A 186 12.17 1.86 5.91
C HIS A 186 13.62 1.59 6.30
N LYS A 187 14.13 0.39 6.06
CA LYS A 187 15.49 0.00 6.38
C LYS A 187 16.53 0.83 5.62
N ARG A 188 16.32 1.10 4.33
CA ARG A 188 17.26 1.87 3.51
C ARG A 188 17.24 3.36 3.84
N MET A 189 16.07 3.93 4.10
CA MET A 189 15.93 5.37 4.34
C MET A 189 16.31 5.83 5.75
N ASN A 190 16.41 4.91 6.72
CA ASN A 190 16.53 5.23 8.15
C ASN A 190 17.94 5.73 8.54
N TYR A 191 18.45 6.75 7.82
CA TYR A 191 19.70 7.44 8.13
C TYR A 191 19.47 8.95 8.21
N CYS A 192 20.00 9.57 9.29
CA CYS A 192 19.75 10.96 9.64
C CYS A 192 20.56 11.92 8.76
N PRO A 193 19.90 12.86 8.05
CA PRO A 193 20.60 13.86 7.24
C PRO A 193 21.08 15.06 8.04
N LEU A 194 20.52 15.33 9.24
CA LEU A 194 20.80 16.55 10.01
C LEU A 194 22.27 16.67 10.41
N GLY A 195 22.78 17.88 10.32
CA GLY A 195 24.20 18.20 10.48
C GLY A 195 24.98 18.21 9.15
N SER A 196 24.33 17.93 8.03
CA SER A 196 24.92 18.06 6.69
C SER A 196 25.03 19.52 6.23
N GLY A 197 24.37 20.45 6.93
CA GLY A 197 24.31 21.85 6.56
C GLY A 197 23.68 22.05 5.19
N ALA A 198 24.15 23.04 4.43
CA ALA A 198 23.65 23.25 3.07
C ALA A 198 24.09 22.14 2.09
N LEU A 199 25.31 21.60 2.25
CA LEU A 199 25.88 20.50 1.45
C LEU A 199 27.26 20.00 1.94
N ALA A 200 27.97 20.80 2.77
CA ALA A 200 29.35 20.54 3.12
C ALA A 200 29.58 20.41 4.65
N GLY A 201 28.50 20.17 5.40
CA GLY A 201 28.53 20.16 6.84
C GLY A 201 28.71 21.57 7.43
N THR A 202 29.32 21.66 8.59
CA THR A 202 29.52 22.91 9.33
C THR A 202 30.88 22.90 10.05
N THR A 203 31.38 24.08 10.45
CA THR A 203 32.59 24.23 11.26
C THR A 203 32.37 24.02 12.77
N TYR A 204 31.10 23.88 13.19
CA TYR A 204 30.76 23.53 14.57
C TYR A 204 31.03 22.04 14.83
N PRO A 205 31.47 21.65 16.04
CA PRO A 205 31.74 20.26 16.40
C PRO A 205 30.41 19.52 16.71
N LEU A 206 29.54 19.37 15.70
CA LEU A 206 28.28 18.67 15.87
C LEU A 206 28.47 17.17 16.09
N ASN A 207 27.69 16.58 16.97
CA ASN A 207 27.62 15.13 17.14
C ASN A 207 26.43 14.55 16.36
N ARG A 208 26.65 14.20 15.08
CA ARG A 208 25.61 13.66 14.19
C ARG A 208 25.11 12.28 14.60
N GLU A 209 25.96 11.48 15.25
CA GLU A 209 25.56 10.17 15.79
C GLU A 209 24.53 10.36 16.91
N ARG A 210 24.77 11.31 17.81
CA ARG A 210 23.87 11.65 18.89
C ARG A 210 22.51 12.16 18.37
N THR A 211 22.52 12.99 17.33
CA THR A 211 21.29 13.47 16.70
C THR A 211 20.50 12.32 16.08
N ALA A 212 21.18 11.40 15.39
CA ALA A 212 20.56 10.21 14.81
C ALA A 212 19.93 9.31 15.89
N GLU A 213 20.63 9.11 17.02
CA GLU A 213 20.15 8.34 18.17
C GLU A 213 18.87 8.97 18.77
N LEU A 214 18.88 10.28 19.04
CA LEU A 214 17.75 11.02 19.59
C LEU A 214 16.49 10.91 18.73
N LEU A 215 16.66 10.80 17.41
CA LEU A 215 15.58 10.69 16.43
C LEU A 215 15.26 9.26 16.00
N GLY A 216 15.92 8.25 16.60
CA GLY A 216 15.65 6.84 16.31
C GLY A 216 16.09 6.39 14.92
N PHE A 217 17.08 7.04 14.31
CA PHE A 217 17.71 6.60 13.08
C PHE A 217 18.78 5.54 13.35
N THR A 218 19.08 4.73 12.34
CA THR A 218 20.18 3.73 12.40
C THR A 218 21.56 4.37 12.57
N GLY A 219 21.71 5.59 12.06
CA GLY A 219 22.94 6.39 12.13
C GLY A 219 22.85 7.63 11.24
N PRO A 220 23.91 8.45 11.16
CA PRO A 220 23.95 9.58 10.24
C PRO A 220 24.22 9.11 8.80
N THR A 221 23.79 9.91 7.81
CA THR A 221 24.23 9.76 6.42
C THR A 221 25.72 10.03 6.28
N LEU A 222 26.41 9.31 5.38
CA LEU A 222 27.87 9.34 5.28
C LEU A 222 28.42 10.41 4.31
N ASN A 223 27.58 11.01 3.48
CA ASN A 223 27.98 12.09 2.57
C ASN A 223 27.00 13.26 2.69
N SER A 224 27.47 14.44 3.07
CA SER A 224 26.64 15.61 3.35
C SER A 224 25.98 16.21 2.10
N MET A 225 26.58 16.03 0.92
CA MET A 225 26.03 16.52 -0.33
C MET A 225 24.88 15.63 -0.82
N ASP A 226 25.04 14.31 -0.77
CA ASP A 226 23.99 13.32 -1.05
C ASP A 226 22.85 13.42 -0.03
N SER A 227 23.20 13.64 1.24
CA SER A 227 22.28 13.74 2.37
C SER A 227 21.13 14.76 2.16
N VAL A 228 21.44 15.91 1.55
CA VAL A 228 20.47 16.98 1.26
C VAL A 228 19.82 16.83 -0.12
N SER A 229 20.35 15.94 -0.96
CA SER A 229 19.88 15.68 -2.33
C SER A 229 19.00 14.44 -2.45
N ASP A 230 19.21 13.43 -1.60
CA ASP A 230 18.53 12.13 -1.65
C ASP A 230 17.01 12.27 -1.57
N ARG A 231 16.35 11.74 -2.59
CA ARG A 231 14.88 11.56 -2.68
C ARG A 231 14.53 10.13 -3.13
N ASP A 232 15.49 9.22 -3.16
CA ASP A 232 15.29 7.84 -3.60
C ASP A 232 14.21 7.15 -2.77
N TYR A 233 14.20 7.38 -1.46
CA TYR A 233 13.20 6.83 -0.54
C TYR A 233 11.76 7.28 -0.87
N LEU A 234 11.57 8.51 -1.37
CA LEU A 234 10.25 9.00 -1.80
C LEU A 234 9.82 8.33 -3.10
N ILE A 235 10.76 8.13 -4.02
CA ILE A 235 10.53 7.41 -5.28
C ILE A 235 10.22 5.94 -5.00
N GLU A 236 10.99 5.27 -4.14
CA GLU A 236 10.73 3.89 -3.72
C GLU A 236 9.36 3.76 -3.03
N PHE A 237 9.02 4.70 -2.14
CA PHE A 237 7.72 4.68 -1.46
C PHE A 237 6.57 4.91 -2.44
N SER A 238 6.71 5.86 -3.37
CA SER A 238 5.71 6.10 -4.42
C SER A 238 5.58 4.90 -5.37
N ALA A 239 6.67 4.19 -5.65
CA ALA A 239 6.65 2.95 -6.42
C ALA A 239 5.94 1.82 -5.65
N ALA A 240 6.19 1.68 -4.35
CA ALA A 240 5.50 0.71 -3.50
C ALA A 240 4.00 1.00 -3.44
N MET A 241 3.60 2.26 -3.22
CA MET A 241 2.20 2.69 -3.27
C MET A 241 1.55 2.40 -4.62
N SER A 242 2.27 2.60 -5.72
CA SER A 242 1.80 2.27 -7.07
C SER A 242 1.54 0.77 -7.23
N ILE A 243 2.38 -0.10 -6.66
CA ILE A 243 2.18 -1.55 -6.67
C ILE A 243 0.98 -1.94 -5.78
N ILE A 244 0.85 -1.38 -4.59
CA ILE A 244 -0.31 -1.58 -3.70
C ILE A 244 -1.60 -1.23 -4.44
N MET A 245 -1.66 -0.06 -5.07
CA MET A 245 -2.82 0.39 -5.83
C MET A 245 -3.12 -0.50 -7.04
N MET A 246 -2.09 -1.04 -7.70
CA MET A 246 -2.27 -2.02 -8.77
C MET A 246 -2.89 -3.31 -8.27
N HIS A 247 -2.46 -3.82 -7.09
CA HIS A 247 -3.08 -5.00 -6.48
C HIS A 247 -4.52 -4.74 -6.05
N LEU A 248 -4.79 -3.60 -5.43
CA LEU A 248 -6.16 -3.17 -5.09
C LEU A 248 -7.03 -3.03 -6.34
N SER A 249 -6.52 -2.44 -7.43
CA SER A 249 -7.23 -2.28 -8.69
C SER A 249 -7.63 -3.64 -9.29
N ARG A 250 -6.73 -4.62 -9.29
CA ARG A 250 -7.03 -5.99 -9.74
C ARG A 250 -8.11 -6.65 -8.90
N PHE A 251 -8.04 -6.48 -7.58
CA PHE A 251 -9.04 -7.04 -6.68
C PHE A 251 -10.40 -6.35 -6.87
N CYS A 252 -10.41 -5.03 -7.03
CA CYS A 252 -11.62 -4.26 -7.33
C CYS A 252 -12.27 -4.71 -8.64
N GLU A 253 -11.48 -4.99 -9.68
CA GLU A 253 -11.99 -5.52 -10.95
C GLU A 253 -12.77 -6.82 -10.74
N GLU A 254 -12.22 -7.77 -9.96
CA GLU A 254 -12.93 -9.01 -9.67
C GLU A 254 -14.18 -8.79 -8.81
N ILE A 255 -14.12 -7.89 -7.82
CA ILE A 255 -15.31 -7.52 -7.01
C ILE A 255 -16.40 -6.95 -7.92
N ILE A 256 -16.06 -6.07 -8.85
CA ILE A 256 -17.01 -5.48 -9.80
C ILE A 256 -17.65 -6.57 -10.67
N ILE A 257 -16.83 -7.47 -11.25
CA ILE A 257 -17.29 -8.60 -12.06
C ILE A 257 -18.21 -9.51 -11.22
N TRP A 258 -17.79 -9.88 -10.02
CA TRP A 258 -18.55 -10.78 -9.14
C TRP A 258 -19.87 -10.19 -8.65
N ASN A 259 -19.95 -8.87 -8.57
CA ASN A 259 -21.18 -8.16 -8.18
C ASN A 259 -22.17 -7.98 -9.33
N THR A 260 -21.80 -8.25 -10.58
CA THR A 260 -22.71 -8.13 -11.73
C THR A 260 -23.89 -9.07 -11.63
N ASN A 261 -25.00 -8.74 -12.33
CA ASN A 261 -26.20 -9.59 -12.42
C ASN A 261 -25.91 -10.95 -13.08
N GLU A 262 -24.88 -11.03 -13.90
CA GLU A 262 -24.44 -12.23 -14.63
C GLU A 262 -23.71 -13.21 -13.71
N TYR A 263 -22.78 -12.71 -12.85
CA TYR A 263 -22.01 -13.55 -11.93
C TYR A 263 -22.74 -13.79 -10.60
N GLN A 264 -23.16 -12.73 -9.94
CA GLN A 264 -23.83 -12.77 -8.62
C GLN A 264 -23.09 -13.62 -7.56
N PHE A 265 -21.76 -13.56 -7.55
CA PHE A 265 -20.95 -14.29 -6.57
C PHE A 265 -20.88 -13.62 -5.21
N ILE A 266 -21.10 -12.31 -5.21
CA ILE A 266 -21.06 -11.48 -3.99
C ILE A 266 -22.26 -10.53 -3.94
N ASP A 267 -22.52 -10.04 -2.73
CA ASP A 267 -23.37 -8.89 -2.47
C ASP A 267 -22.55 -7.91 -1.61
N ILE A 268 -22.38 -6.68 -2.11
CA ILE A 268 -21.69 -5.61 -1.39
C ILE A 268 -22.70 -4.99 -0.42
N ASP A 269 -22.29 -4.72 0.82
CA ASP A 269 -23.15 -4.07 1.81
C ASP A 269 -23.65 -2.69 1.33
N ASP A 270 -24.85 -2.31 1.74
CA ASP A 270 -25.48 -1.05 1.33
C ASP A 270 -24.65 0.17 1.77
N SER A 271 -23.93 0.07 2.87
CA SER A 271 -23.03 1.14 3.38
C SER A 271 -21.81 1.40 2.48
N TYR A 272 -21.49 0.48 1.57
CA TYR A 272 -20.39 0.58 0.59
C TYR A 272 -20.87 0.58 -0.86
N SER A 273 -22.15 0.87 -1.08
CA SER A 273 -22.79 0.88 -2.40
C SER A 273 -23.57 2.16 -2.59
N THR A 274 -23.87 2.53 -3.83
CA THR A 274 -24.81 3.60 -4.12
C THR A 274 -25.95 3.11 -5.00
N GLY A 275 -27.07 3.83 -4.94
CA GLY A 275 -28.23 3.57 -5.78
C GLY A 275 -28.27 4.48 -7.02
N SER A 276 -29.39 4.43 -7.72
CA SER A 276 -29.69 5.34 -8.82
C SER A 276 -30.91 6.19 -8.49
N SER A 277 -30.85 7.48 -8.79
CA SER A 277 -31.99 8.39 -8.59
C SER A 277 -33.20 8.09 -9.50
N ILE A 278 -32.98 7.29 -10.56
CA ILE A 278 -34.00 6.97 -11.57
C ILE A 278 -34.32 5.48 -11.65
N MET A 279 -33.41 4.61 -11.21
CA MET A 279 -33.53 3.15 -11.28
C MET A 279 -33.50 2.55 -9.88
N GLN A 280 -34.63 2.26 -9.28
CA GLN A 280 -34.76 1.82 -7.89
C GLN A 280 -34.09 0.46 -7.60
N GLN A 281 -33.90 -0.39 -8.60
CA GLN A 281 -33.28 -1.71 -8.49
C GLN A 281 -31.76 -1.68 -8.60
N LYS A 282 -31.16 -0.54 -8.95
CA LYS A 282 -29.72 -0.44 -9.24
C LYS A 282 -28.90 -0.26 -7.97
N LYS A 283 -27.89 -1.08 -7.81
CA LYS A 283 -26.89 -1.00 -6.74
C LYS A 283 -25.50 -1.04 -7.37
N ASN A 284 -24.71 0.02 -7.17
CA ASN A 284 -23.44 0.20 -7.84
C ASN A 284 -22.26 -0.11 -6.91
N PRO A 285 -21.19 -0.73 -7.40
CA PRO A 285 -19.97 -1.00 -6.64
C PRO A 285 -19.00 0.20 -6.64
N ASP A 286 -19.50 1.41 -6.30
CA ASP A 286 -18.77 2.67 -6.51
C ASP A 286 -17.42 2.71 -5.79
N ILE A 287 -17.31 2.11 -4.59
CA ILE A 287 -16.04 2.08 -3.85
C ILE A 287 -14.98 1.30 -4.64
N ALA A 288 -15.34 0.13 -5.16
CA ALA A 288 -14.42 -0.65 -5.98
C ALA A 288 -14.03 0.10 -7.27
N GLU A 289 -14.99 0.78 -7.91
CA GLU A 289 -14.71 1.58 -9.12
C GLU A 289 -13.80 2.76 -8.83
N LEU A 290 -14.03 3.50 -7.74
CA LEU A 290 -13.20 4.65 -7.35
C LEU A 290 -11.78 4.22 -6.95
N VAL A 291 -11.62 3.13 -6.19
CA VAL A 291 -10.28 2.59 -5.85
C VAL A 291 -9.54 2.22 -7.13
N ARG A 292 -10.19 1.51 -8.05
CA ARG A 292 -9.62 1.19 -9.37
C ARG A 292 -9.21 2.46 -10.13
N GLY A 293 -10.06 3.48 -10.17
CA GLY A 293 -9.81 4.75 -10.86
C GLY A 293 -8.67 5.57 -10.25
N LYS A 294 -8.57 5.62 -8.91
CA LYS A 294 -7.54 6.37 -8.18
C LYS A 294 -6.12 5.82 -8.38
N THR A 295 -5.97 4.60 -8.86
CA THR A 295 -4.67 3.99 -9.19
C THR A 295 -3.86 4.85 -10.14
N GLY A 296 -4.48 5.40 -11.19
CA GLY A 296 -3.81 6.29 -12.14
C GLY A 296 -3.27 7.58 -11.51
N ARG A 297 -3.95 8.12 -10.48
CA ARG A 297 -3.49 9.30 -9.73
C ARG A 297 -2.17 9.01 -9.01
N VAL A 298 -2.06 7.87 -8.32
CA VAL A 298 -0.83 7.47 -7.62
C VAL A 298 0.31 7.19 -8.59
N TYR A 299 0.03 6.58 -9.76
CA TYR A 299 1.04 6.43 -10.83
C TYR A 299 1.55 7.79 -11.31
N GLY A 300 0.67 8.77 -11.47
CA GLY A 300 1.03 10.13 -11.84
C GLY A 300 2.03 10.75 -10.86
N SER A 301 1.84 10.56 -9.56
CA SER A 301 2.75 11.05 -8.52
C SER A 301 4.15 10.44 -8.62
N LEU A 302 4.27 9.15 -8.86
CA LEU A 302 5.57 8.49 -9.10
C LEU A 302 6.30 9.05 -10.33
N ILE A 303 5.58 9.23 -11.44
CA ILE A 303 6.16 9.77 -12.68
C ILE A 303 6.58 11.22 -12.49
N SER A 304 5.81 12.01 -11.74
CA SER A 304 6.15 13.41 -11.42
C SER A 304 7.45 13.49 -10.61
N LEU A 305 7.62 12.65 -9.57
CA LEU A 305 8.85 12.59 -8.80
C LEU A 305 10.08 12.20 -9.64
N LEU A 306 9.97 11.14 -10.42
CA LEU A 306 11.04 10.71 -11.32
C LEU A 306 11.41 11.82 -12.31
N THR A 307 10.43 12.56 -12.80
CA THR A 307 10.63 13.66 -13.75
C THR A 307 11.29 14.86 -13.06
N THR A 308 10.89 15.19 -11.84
CA THR A 308 11.50 16.26 -11.04
C THR A 308 12.96 15.97 -10.77
N MET A 309 13.31 14.76 -10.34
CA MET A 309 14.68 14.42 -9.93
C MET A 309 15.64 14.22 -11.09
N LYS A 310 15.15 13.79 -12.27
CA LYS A 310 16.04 13.58 -13.43
C LYS A 310 16.77 14.88 -13.82
N GLY A 311 18.07 14.78 -14.03
CA GLY A 311 18.87 15.87 -14.58
C GLY A 311 19.18 17.01 -13.62
N LEU A 312 18.81 16.92 -12.33
CA LEU A 312 19.24 17.88 -11.32
C LEU A 312 20.70 17.70 -10.99
N SER A 313 21.41 18.82 -10.72
CA SER A 313 22.74 18.79 -10.14
C SER A 313 22.71 18.37 -8.68
N LEU A 314 23.85 17.97 -8.13
CA LEU A 314 23.96 17.55 -6.72
C LEU A 314 23.58 18.66 -5.75
N ALA A 315 23.41 18.28 -4.50
CA ALA A 315 22.91 19.06 -3.39
C ALA A 315 21.43 19.45 -3.59
N TYR A 316 21.05 20.70 -3.37
CA TYR A 316 19.66 21.14 -3.39
C TYR A 316 19.39 22.13 -4.53
N ASN A 317 18.31 21.90 -5.26
CA ASN A 317 17.72 22.84 -6.22
C ASN A 317 16.26 23.07 -5.83
N LYS A 318 15.71 24.25 -6.12
CA LYS A 318 14.33 24.61 -5.76
C LYS A 318 13.27 23.67 -6.38
N ASP A 319 13.60 22.99 -7.48
CA ASP A 319 12.81 21.91 -8.09
C ASP A 319 12.40 20.84 -7.07
N MET A 320 13.27 20.56 -6.08
CA MET A 320 12.99 19.58 -5.03
C MET A 320 11.84 19.98 -4.09
N GLN A 321 11.33 21.20 -4.16
CA GLN A 321 10.12 21.59 -3.44
C GLN A 321 8.89 20.83 -3.95
N GLU A 322 8.91 20.39 -5.23
CA GLU A 322 7.87 19.58 -5.86
C GLU A 322 7.84 18.13 -5.35
N ASP A 323 8.76 17.74 -4.48
CA ASP A 323 8.81 16.40 -3.88
C ASP A 323 7.66 16.12 -2.90
N LYS A 324 6.96 17.15 -2.41
CA LYS A 324 6.01 17.06 -1.30
C LYS A 324 4.59 16.80 -1.75
N GLU A 325 4.02 17.69 -2.58
CA GLU A 325 2.60 17.65 -2.93
C GLU A 325 2.22 16.32 -3.59
N PHE A 326 3.04 15.83 -4.51
CA PHE A 326 2.81 14.54 -5.18
C PHE A 326 2.86 13.36 -4.21
N VAL A 327 3.82 13.37 -3.28
CA VAL A 327 3.97 12.29 -2.28
C VAL A 327 2.84 12.34 -1.27
N PHE A 328 2.49 13.50 -0.76
CA PHE A 328 1.39 13.66 0.20
C PHE A 328 0.06 13.20 -0.41
N ASP A 329 -0.20 13.59 -1.65
CA ASP A 329 -1.39 13.16 -2.38
C ASP A 329 -1.43 11.62 -2.59
N ALA A 330 -0.29 11.03 -2.97
CA ALA A 330 -0.18 9.59 -3.14
C ALA A 330 -0.41 8.83 -1.81
N ILE A 331 0.15 9.32 -0.71
CA ILE A 331 -0.01 8.75 0.64
C ILE A 331 -1.48 8.79 1.05
N ASP A 332 -2.10 9.98 1.04
CA ASP A 332 -3.49 10.17 1.46
C ASP A 332 -4.44 9.32 0.60
N THR A 333 -4.20 9.29 -0.71
CA THR A 333 -5.00 8.51 -1.66
C THR A 333 -4.87 7.01 -1.39
N THR A 334 -3.65 6.51 -1.21
CA THR A 334 -3.41 5.06 -0.99
C THR A 334 -3.98 4.60 0.34
N LYS A 335 -3.73 5.35 1.43
CA LYS A 335 -4.29 5.07 2.76
C LYS A 335 -5.81 5.04 2.74
N GLY A 336 -6.43 6.07 2.14
CA GLY A 336 -7.88 6.15 2.00
C GLY A 336 -8.46 4.96 1.21
N CYS A 337 -7.78 4.54 0.14
CA CYS A 337 -8.19 3.38 -0.64
C CYS A 337 -8.08 2.07 0.15
N ILE A 338 -7.01 1.84 0.92
CA ILE A 338 -6.85 0.63 1.75
C ILE A 338 -7.95 0.57 2.81
N VAL A 339 -8.21 1.67 3.52
CA VAL A 339 -9.23 1.74 4.58
C VAL A 339 -10.62 1.44 4.04
N LEU A 340 -11.04 2.11 2.96
CA LEU A 340 -12.36 1.93 2.37
C LEU A 340 -12.51 0.54 1.75
N PHE A 341 -11.46 0.04 1.09
CA PHE A 341 -11.45 -1.29 0.50
C PHE A 341 -11.57 -2.38 1.58
N ASN A 342 -10.82 -2.26 2.68
CA ASN A 342 -10.88 -3.22 3.77
C ASN A 342 -12.27 -3.25 4.44
N GLY A 343 -12.84 -2.08 4.72
CA GLY A 343 -14.20 -1.99 5.27
C GLY A 343 -15.26 -2.59 4.35
N MET A 344 -15.16 -2.37 3.04
CA MET A 344 -16.02 -3.02 2.05
C MET A 344 -15.82 -4.54 2.06
N LEU A 345 -14.58 -5.02 2.08
CA LEU A 345 -14.25 -6.45 2.06
C LEU A 345 -14.79 -7.19 3.28
N ASP A 346 -14.72 -6.56 4.47
CA ASP A 346 -15.21 -7.14 5.73
C ASP A 346 -16.74 -7.32 5.77
N THR A 347 -17.46 -6.59 4.92
CA THR A 347 -18.93 -6.59 4.88
C THR A 347 -19.52 -7.33 3.67
N ILE A 348 -18.67 -7.77 2.73
CA ILE A 348 -19.12 -8.54 1.56
C ILE A 348 -19.76 -9.86 1.99
N THR A 349 -20.94 -10.13 1.43
CA THR A 349 -21.58 -11.44 1.51
C THR A 349 -21.21 -12.30 0.30
N PHE A 350 -20.64 -13.49 0.54
CA PHE A 350 -20.28 -14.44 -0.51
C PHE A 350 -21.46 -15.40 -0.77
N ARG A 351 -21.93 -15.45 -2.01
CA ARG A 351 -23.04 -16.32 -2.45
C ARG A 351 -22.50 -17.69 -2.85
N LYS A 352 -22.25 -18.52 -1.85
CA LYS A 352 -21.61 -19.84 -2.00
C LYS A 352 -22.33 -20.76 -2.98
N ASP A 353 -23.67 -20.74 -2.96
CA ASP A 353 -24.50 -21.55 -3.87
C ASP A 353 -24.30 -21.14 -5.34
N ARG A 354 -24.21 -19.83 -5.60
CA ARG A 354 -23.96 -19.30 -6.96
C ARG A 354 -22.55 -19.68 -7.44
N MET A 355 -21.56 -19.55 -6.58
CA MET A 355 -20.18 -19.97 -6.87
C MET A 355 -20.13 -21.45 -7.21
N ARG A 356 -20.77 -22.29 -6.40
CA ARG A 356 -20.84 -23.74 -6.61
C ARG A 356 -21.52 -24.10 -7.93
N ALA A 357 -22.73 -23.57 -8.18
CA ALA A 357 -23.46 -23.80 -9.41
C ALA A 357 -22.66 -23.36 -10.66
N SER A 358 -21.92 -22.25 -10.54
CA SER A 358 -21.06 -21.80 -11.63
C SER A 358 -19.88 -22.73 -11.89
N ALA A 359 -19.31 -23.35 -10.84
CA ALA A 359 -18.24 -24.33 -11.00
C ALA A 359 -18.72 -25.60 -11.72
N GLU A 360 -19.93 -26.08 -11.41
CA GLU A 360 -20.54 -27.26 -12.05
C GLU A 360 -20.87 -27.01 -13.53
N GLY A 361 -21.30 -25.79 -13.86
CA GLY A 361 -21.68 -25.39 -15.22
C GLY A 361 -20.49 -24.84 -16.02
N GLY A 362 -19.76 -25.64 -16.77
CA GLY A 362 -18.68 -25.16 -17.64
C GLY A 362 -17.51 -26.11 -17.76
N PHE A 363 -17.76 -27.38 -17.48
CA PHE A 363 -16.77 -28.45 -17.67
C PHE A 363 -15.47 -28.24 -16.91
N THR A 364 -15.51 -27.57 -15.76
CA THR A 364 -14.31 -27.25 -14.94
C THR A 364 -13.59 -28.52 -14.44
N ASN A 365 -14.29 -29.66 -14.44
CA ASN A 365 -13.84 -30.99 -14.09
C ASN A 365 -13.39 -31.87 -15.29
N ALA A 366 -13.33 -31.31 -16.50
CA ALA A 366 -12.93 -32.05 -17.68
C ALA A 366 -11.49 -32.60 -17.57
N THR A 367 -10.60 -31.84 -16.97
CA THR A 367 -9.21 -32.29 -16.70
C THR A 367 -9.20 -33.51 -15.78
N ASP A 368 -10.08 -33.54 -14.78
CA ASP A 368 -10.18 -34.64 -13.82
C ASP A 368 -10.70 -35.91 -14.50
N ALA A 369 -11.58 -35.78 -15.48
CA ALA A 369 -12.00 -36.91 -16.35
C ALA A 369 -10.84 -37.44 -17.21
N ALA A 370 -9.96 -36.57 -17.71
CA ALA A 370 -8.77 -36.98 -18.43
C ALA A 370 -7.76 -37.70 -17.49
N ASP A 371 -7.55 -37.17 -16.30
CA ASP A 371 -6.68 -37.81 -15.28
C ASP A 371 -7.23 -39.13 -14.84
N TYR A 372 -8.57 -39.29 -14.74
CA TYR A 372 -9.20 -40.59 -14.51
C TYR A 372 -8.79 -41.63 -15.57
N LEU A 373 -8.90 -41.29 -16.82
CA LEU A 373 -8.52 -42.18 -17.94
C LEU A 373 -7.01 -42.54 -17.90
N VAL A 374 -6.15 -41.56 -17.58
CA VAL A 374 -4.70 -41.78 -17.45
C VAL A 374 -4.41 -42.75 -16.31
N ASN A 375 -5.09 -42.65 -15.18
CA ASN A 375 -4.95 -43.57 -14.06
C ASN A 375 -5.45 -44.99 -14.38
N HIS A 376 -6.30 -45.12 -15.42
CA HIS A 376 -6.77 -46.40 -15.95
C HIS A 376 -5.96 -46.87 -17.17
N GLY A 377 -4.75 -46.31 -17.39
CA GLY A 377 -3.78 -46.79 -18.39
C GLY A 377 -3.94 -46.17 -19.79
N VAL A 378 -4.82 -45.20 -19.98
CA VAL A 378 -4.95 -44.51 -21.25
C VAL A 378 -3.83 -43.44 -21.37
N PRO A 379 -3.07 -43.39 -22.48
CA PRO A 379 -2.10 -42.33 -22.68
C PRO A 379 -2.73 -40.94 -22.61
N PHE A 380 -2.01 -39.97 -22.02
CA PHE A 380 -2.55 -38.64 -21.76
C PHE A 380 -3.13 -37.95 -23.04
N ARG A 381 -2.47 -38.08 -24.21
CA ARG A 381 -2.97 -37.49 -25.45
C ARG A 381 -4.27 -38.11 -25.92
N ASP A 382 -4.43 -39.40 -25.74
CA ASP A 382 -5.65 -40.14 -26.09
C ASP A 382 -6.78 -39.77 -25.11
N ALA A 383 -6.48 -39.71 -23.80
CA ALA A 383 -7.39 -39.28 -22.76
C ALA A 383 -7.92 -37.84 -23.04
N HIS A 384 -7.03 -36.92 -23.42
CA HIS A 384 -7.44 -35.56 -23.80
C HIS A 384 -8.38 -35.55 -25.01
N GLY A 385 -8.13 -36.39 -26.04
CA GLY A 385 -9.02 -36.52 -27.20
C GLY A 385 -10.39 -37.10 -26.82
N ILE A 386 -10.42 -38.12 -25.98
CA ILE A 386 -11.66 -38.75 -25.47
C ILE A 386 -12.49 -37.71 -24.68
N VAL A 387 -11.86 -36.97 -23.77
CA VAL A 387 -12.56 -35.94 -22.99
C VAL A 387 -13.06 -34.79 -23.86
N GLY A 388 -12.34 -34.42 -24.92
CA GLY A 388 -12.82 -33.49 -25.91
C GLY A 388 -14.15 -33.94 -26.57
N GLN A 389 -14.28 -35.23 -26.87
CA GLN A 389 -15.51 -35.81 -27.40
C GLN A 389 -16.64 -35.82 -26.36
N LEU A 390 -16.34 -36.13 -25.08
CA LEU A 390 -17.30 -36.04 -23.99
C LEU A 390 -17.86 -34.62 -23.85
N VAL A 391 -17.00 -33.60 -23.86
CA VAL A 391 -17.41 -32.19 -23.77
C VAL A 391 -18.30 -31.79 -24.94
N LEU A 392 -17.92 -32.13 -26.17
CA LEU A 392 -18.76 -31.88 -27.35
C LEU A 392 -20.13 -32.56 -27.24
N TYR A 393 -20.16 -33.83 -26.84
CA TYR A 393 -21.38 -34.55 -26.61
C TYR A 393 -22.31 -33.86 -25.58
N CYS A 394 -21.72 -33.44 -24.46
CA CYS A 394 -22.46 -32.73 -23.41
C CYS A 394 -22.97 -31.38 -23.88
N ILE A 395 -22.21 -30.63 -24.69
CA ILE A 395 -22.68 -29.37 -25.30
C ILE A 395 -23.87 -29.60 -26.20
N ASP A 396 -23.80 -30.60 -27.11
CA ASP A 396 -24.90 -30.93 -28.02
C ASP A 396 -26.17 -31.36 -27.30
N LYS A 397 -26.04 -32.04 -26.17
CA LYS A 397 -27.14 -32.47 -25.32
C LYS A 397 -27.61 -31.44 -24.29
N ASN A 398 -26.86 -30.34 -24.12
CA ASN A 398 -27.06 -29.34 -23.07
C ASN A 398 -27.09 -29.96 -21.66
N ILE A 399 -26.13 -30.84 -21.37
CA ILE A 399 -25.92 -31.49 -20.06
C ILE A 399 -24.48 -31.28 -19.56
N SER A 400 -24.25 -31.54 -18.27
CA SER A 400 -22.90 -31.59 -17.70
C SER A 400 -22.31 -33.01 -17.77
N LEU A 401 -21.00 -33.14 -17.54
CA LEU A 401 -20.34 -34.46 -17.44
C LEU A 401 -21.02 -35.35 -16.38
N GLY A 402 -21.35 -34.81 -15.22
CA GLY A 402 -22.00 -35.57 -14.15
C GLY A 402 -23.43 -36.05 -14.47
N GLN A 403 -24.07 -35.55 -15.54
CA GLN A 403 -25.39 -35.93 -15.97
C GLN A 403 -25.39 -37.01 -17.09
N MET A 404 -24.23 -37.35 -17.65
CA MET A 404 -24.14 -38.45 -18.60
C MET A 404 -24.40 -39.79 -17.92
N SER A 405 -25.09 -40.69 -18.58
CA SER A 405 -25.19 -42.09 -18.12
C SER A 405 -23.90 -42.87 -18.34
N LEU A 406 -23.71 -43.96 -17.60
CA LEU A 406 -22.53 -44.79 -17.79
C LEU A 406 -22.48 -45.41 -19.19
N GLU A 407 -23.61 -45.72 -19.78
CA GLU A 407 -23.71 -46.22 -21.17
C GLU A 407 -23.19 -45.18 -22.15
N GLU A 408 -23.51 -43.91 -21.98
CA GLU A 408 -23.04 -42.82 -22.82
C GLU A 408 -21.53 -42.63 -22.67
N TYR A 409 -20.99 -42.73 -21.46
CA TYR A 409 -19.53 -42.73 -21.21
C TYR A 409 -18.85 -43.89 -21.90
N LYS A 410 -19.38 -45.13 -21.74
CA LYS A 410 -18.81 -46.34 -22.34
C LYS A 410 -18.94 -46.37 -23.86
N ALA A 411 -19.92 -45.68 -24.44
CA ALA A 411 -20.03 -45.55 -25.90
C ALA A 411 -18.85 -44.73 -26.48
N ILE A 412 -18.27 -43.79 -25.73
CA ILE A 412 -17.11 -42.97 -26.16
C ILE A 412 -15.80 -43.70 -25.79
N SER A 413 -15.71 -44.30 -24.60
CA SER A 413 -14.57 -45.11 -24.21
C SER A 413 -15.00 -46.21 -23.22
N PRO A 414 -14.69 -47.49 -23.51
CA PRO A 414 -15.07 -48.62 -22.66
C PRO A 414 -14.32 -48.61 -21.30
N VAL A 415 -13.32 -47.75 -21.13
CA VAL A 415 -12.50 -47.67 -19.90
C VAL A 415 -13.28 -47.02 -18.75
N PHE A 416 -14.33 -46.27 -19.03
CA PHE A 416 -15.13 -45.64 -17.97
C PHE A 416 -15.93 -46.65 -17.17
N GLU A 417 -15.86 -46.55 -15.85
CA GLU A 417 -16.64 -47.30 -14.90
C GLU A 417 -17.44 -46.35 -13.99
N GLU A 418 -18.25 -46.91 -13.07
CA GLU A 418 -19.20 -46.13 -12.24
C GLU A 418 -18.47 -45.12 -11.32
N ASP A 419 -17.23 -45.37 -10.96
CA ASP A 419 -16.38 -44.52 -10.13
C ASP A 419 -15.97 -43.20 -10.82
N ILE A 420 -16.27 -43.03 -12.13
CA ILE A 420 -16.09 -41.72 -12.83
C ILE A 420 -16.88 -40.61 -12.16
N TYR A 421 -18.10 -40.88 -11.66
CA TYR A 421 -18.91 -39.86 -11.03
C TYR A 421 -18.29 -39.30 -9.75
N ASP A 422 -17.65 -40.15 -8.96
CA ASP A 422 -16.88 -39.70 -7.79
C ASP A 422 -15.62 -38.93 -8.22
N ALA A 423 -14.91 -39.45 -9.22
CA ALA A 423 -13.67 -38.85 -9.71
C ALA A 423 -13.83 -37.41 -10.21
N ILE A 424 -14.98 -37.11 -10.85
CA ILE A 424 -15.28 -35.78 -11.41
C ILE A 424 -16.18 -34.93 -10.52
N SER A 425 -16.53 -35.40 -9.31
CA SER A 425 -17.26 -34.54 -8.36
C SER A 425 -16.42 -33.32 -7.99
N MET A 426 -17.06 -32.16 -7.81
CA MET A 426 -16.33 -30.91 -7.49
C MET A 426 -15.50 -31.06 -6.20
N GLU A 427 -16.01 -31.80 -5.22
CA GLU A 427 -15.33 -32.11 -3.97
C GLU A 427 -14.05 -32.90 -4.21
N THR A 428 -14.13 -33.99 -4.97
CA THR A 428 -12.99 -34.83 -5.30
C THR A 428 -11.97 -34.09 -6.15
N CYS A 429 -12.43 -33.32 -7.14
CA CYS A 429 -11.57 -32.49 -7.98
C CYS A 429 -10.73 -31.50 -7.16
N VAL A 430 -11.33 -30.83 -6.19
CA VAL A 430 -10.61 -29.91 -5.29
C VAL A 430 -9.77 -30.69 -4.28
N ALA A 431 -10.32 -31.71 -3.64
CA ALA A 431 -9.66 -32.47 -2.57
C ALA A 431 -8.37 -33.18 -3.02
N LYS A 432 -8.30 -33.61 -4.28
CA LYS A 432 -7.09 -34.26 -4.83
C LYS A 432 -5.95 -33.28 -5.14
N ARG A 433 -6.19 -31.97 -5.19
CA ARG A 433 -5.18 -30.95 -5.46
C ARG A 433 -4.49 -30.50 -4.18
N ASN A 434 -3.62 -31.35 -3.61
CA ASN A 434 -2.97 -31.15 -2.30
C ASN A 434 -1.46 -30.88 -2.37
N THR A 435 -0.93 -30.47 -3.53
CA THR A 435 0.44 -29.94 -3.60
C THR A 435 0.50 -28.57 -2.91
N ILE A 436 1.69 -28.14 -2.47
CA ILE A 436 1.88 -26.83 -1.82
C ILE A 436 1.32 -25.72 -2.72
N GLY A 437 0.45 -24.89 -2.16
CA GLY A 437 -0.17 -23.78 -2.88
C GLY A 437 -1.40 -24.15 -3.71
N ALA A 438 -1.83 -25.41 -3.74
CA ALA A 438 -3.03 -25.85 -4.45
C ALA A 438 -4.31 -25.66 -3.61
N PRO A 439 -5.52 -25.71 -4.21
CA PRO A 439 -6.77 -25.40 -3.54
C PRO A 439 -7.30 -26.50 -2.59
N GLY A 440 -6.67 -27.67 -2.54
CA GLY A 440 -7.14 -28.76 -1.70
C GLY A 440 -7.18 -28.40 -0.20
N PRO A 441 -8.19 -28.87 0.55
CA PRO A 441 -8.38 -28.45 1.93
C PRO A 441 -7.18 -28.68 2.84
N GLN A 442 -6.41 -29.76 2.62
CA GLN A 442 -5.21 -30.03 3.41
C GLN A 442 -4.10 -29.03 3.11
N ALA A 443 -3.82 -28.75 1.82
CA ALA A 443 -2.84 -27.75 1.42
C ALA A 443 -3.23 -26.35 1.92
N MET A 444 -4.52 -25.99 1.85
CA MET A 444 -5.01 -24.72 2.35
C MET A 444 -4.90 -24.56 3.86
N LYS A 445 -5.12 -25.63 4.64
CA LYS A 445 -4.90 -25.60 6.10
C LYS A 445 -3.44 -25.30 6.45
N GLU A 446 -2.50 -25.91 5.74
CA GLU A 446 -1.07 -25.66 5.93
C GLU A 446 -0.67 -24.23 5.57
N VAL A 447 -1.22 -23.67 4.48
CA VAL A 447 -1.00 -22.29 4.07
C VAL A 447 -1.59 -21.30 5.09
N ILE A 448 -2.84 -21.53 5.53
CA ILE A 448 -3.50 -20.72 6.55
C ILE A 448 -2.69 -20.70 7.85
N ALA A 449 -2.19 -21.85 8.30
CA ALA A 449 -1.35 -21.93 9.51
C ALA A 449 -0.06 -21.10 9.38
N LYS A 450 0.56 -21.06 8.20
CA LYS A 450 1.74 -20.20 7.95
C LYS A 450 1.38 -18.71 8.00
N TYR A 451 0.24 -18.34 7.44
CA TYR A 451 -0.22 -16.94 7.48
C TYR A 451 -0.62 -16.51 8.90
N GLU A 452 -1.23 -17.41 9.69
CA GLU A 452 -1.49 -17.18 11.11
C GLU A 452 -0.19 -16.95 11.90
N ALA A 453 0.82 -17.79 11.68
CA ALA A 453 2.11 -17.65 12.33
C ALA A 453 2.75 -16.29 11.97
N TYR A 454 2.75 -15.92 10.69
CA TYR A 454 3.27 -14.62 10.24
C TYR A 454 2.56 -13.43 10.91
N LEU A 455 1.22 -13.47 11.03
CA LEU A 455 0.47 -12.39 11.66
C LEU A 455 0.60 -12.38 13.21
N ALA A 456 1.06 -13.47 13.82
CA ALA A 456 1.27 -13.58 15.26
C ALA A 456 2.68 -13.12 15.70
N GLU A 457 3.65 -13.03 14.79
CA GLU A 457 5.02 -12.57 15.06
C GLU A 457 5.14 -11.05 15.24
N GLU A 458 4.04 -10.33 15.06
CA GLU A 458 3.90 -8.87 15.17
C GLU A 458 2.99 -8.44 16.33
#